data_51f97b9b39e08e127d350763367d100c
#
_entry.id   51f97b9b39e08e127d350763367d100c
#
_cell.length_a   1.000
_cell.length_b   1.000
_cell.length_c   1.000
_cell.angle_alpha   90.00
_cell.angle_beta   90.00
_cell.angle_gamma   90.00
#
_symmetry.space_group_name_H-M   'P 1'
#
loop_
_entity.id
_entity.type
_entity.pdbx_description
1 polymer ?
#
loop_
_entity_poly.entity_id
_entity_poly.type
_entity_poly.pdbx_seq_one_letter_code
_entity_poly.pdbx_strand_id
1 'polypeptide(L)'
;MQAKVSRWMDLPVDVPMALLERRRVIGQQAMISHITLKRGFSLPTHAHENEQFSCVLSGKIRFGLGAEGSRDRREATVGAGEVIHLPSNLPHSAEALEDTVVLDIFSPPSAGTGIDKKPPATH
;
A
#
# COMPACT_ATOMS: atom_id res chain seq x y z
N MET A 1 -0.18 29.04 -2.78
CA MET A 1 -0.20 28.01 -1.73
C MET A 1 -1.58 27.99 -1.12
N GLN A 2 -2.33 26.94 -1.43
CA GLN A 2 -3.72 26.84 -1.00
C GLN A 2 -4.04 25.45 -0.52
N ALA A 3 -4.85 25.34 0.53
CA ALA A 3 -5.42 24.07 0.94
C ALA A 3 -6.47 23.65 -0.10
N LYS A 4 -6.60 22.36 -0.27
CA LYS A 4 -7.55 21.81 -1.23
C LYS A 4 -8.37 20.71 -0.55
N VAL A 5 -9.69 20.78 -0.68
CA VAL A 5 -10.58 19.75 -0.21
C VAL A 5 -10.95 18.86 -1.38
N SER A 6 -10.83 17.55 -1.18
CA SER A 6 -11.21 16.56 -2.18
C SER A 6 -12.12 15.53 -1.52
N ARG A 7 -13.07 15.01 -2.28
CA ARG A 7 -13.91 13.90 -1.85
C ARG A 7 -13.38 12.64 -2.53
N TRP A 8 -13.12 11.59 -1.74
CA TRP A 8 -12.54 10.38 -2.29
C TRP A 8 -13.26 9.87 -3.54
N MET A 9 -14.60 9.84 -3.49
CA MET A 9 -15.37 9.26 -4.58
C MET A 9 -15.39 10.11 -5.84
N ASP A 10 -14.97 11.38 -5.74
CA ASP A 10 -14.87 12.29 -6.90
C ASP A 10 -13.47 12.24 -7.55
N LEU A 11 -12.51 11.59 -6.91
CA LEU A 11 -11.15 11.47 -7.45
C LEU A 11 -11.09 10.36 -8.49
N PRO A 12 -10.22 10.50 -9.50
CA PRO A 12 -10.06 9.46 -10.50
C PRO A 12 -9.63 8.14 -9.84
N VAL A 13 -10.21 7.05 -10.32
CA VAL A 13 -9.82 5.71 -9.89
C VAL A 13 -8.90 5.12 -10.93
N ASP A 14 -7.82 4.45 -10.48
CA ASP A 14 -7.01 3.61 -11.35
C ASP A 14 -6.95 2.18 -10.81
N VAL A 15 -6.62 1.26 -11.70
CA VAL A 15 -6.56 -0.18 -11.40
C VAL A 15 -5.18 -0.66 -11.84
N PRO A 16 -4.11 -0.38 -11.04
CA PRO A 16 -2.75 -0.73 -11.45
C PRO A 16 -2.52 -2.24 -11.55
N MET A 17 -3.36 -3.02 -10.89
CA MET A 17 -3.31 -4.48 -10.97
C MET A 17 -4.64 -5.08 -10.57
N ALA A 18 -4.82 -6.37 -10.84
CA ALA A 18 -6.06 -7.06 -10.57
C ALA A 18 -6.44 -7.00 -9.08
N LEU A 19 -7.73 -6.90 -8.79
CA LEU A 19 -8.32 -6.93 -7.46
C LEU A 19 -7.98 -5.70 -6.61
N LEU A 20 -7.48 -4.62 -7.24
CA LEU A 20 -7.13 -3.39 -6.55
C LEU A 20 -7.66 -2.19 -7.30
N GLU A 21 -8.40 -1.33 -6.60
CA GLU A 21 -8.80 0.00 -7.08
C GLU A 21 -8.16 1.06 -6.18
N ARG A 22 -7.67 2.13 -6.78
CA ARG A 22 -6.91 3.14 -6.07
C ARG A 22 -7.34 4.55 -6.45
N ARG A 23 -7.46 5.43 -5.42
CA ARG A 23 -7.62 6.88 -5.58
C ARG A 23 -6.56 7.54 -4.72
N ARG A 24 -5.98 8.65 -5.20
CA ARG A 24 -4.83 9.27 -4.54
C ARG A 24 -4.95 10.76 -4.40
N VAL A 25 -4.40 11.26 -3.29
CA VAL A 25 -4.10 12.68 -3.12
C VAL A 25 -2.59 12.76 -2.92
N ILE A 26 -1.92 13.51 -3.79
CA ILE A 26 -0.47 13.55 -3.85
C ILE A 26 -0.01 14.95 -3.46
N GLY A 27 0.74 15.03 -2.36
CA GLY A 27 1.38 16.26 -1.91
C GLY A 27 2.86 16.29 -2.27
N GLN A 28 3.58 17.27 -1.78
CA GLN A 28 5.01 17.41 -2.04
C GLN A 28 5.83 16.43 -1.21
N GLN A 29 5.44 16.19 0.04
CA GLN A 29 6.23 15.37 0.97
C GLN A 29 5.56 14.05 1.31
N ALA A 30 4.29 13.87 0.97
CA ALA A 30 3.55 12.66 1.25
C ALA A 30 2.42 12.48 0.27
N MET A 31 1.97 11.24 0.16
CA MET A 31 0.86 10.86 -0.68
C MET A 31 -0.05 9.95 0.16
N ILE A 32 -1.35 10.11 0.00
CA ILE A 32 -2.31 9.21 0.61
C ILE A 32 -3.13 8.53 -0.48
N SER A 33 -3.24 7.20 -0.38
CA SER A 33 -3.97 6.37 -1.33
C SER A 33 -5.13 5.69 -0.63
N HIS A 34 -6.33 5.89 -1.17
CA HIS A 34 -7.51 5.15 -0.75
C HIS A 34 -7.61 3.92 -1.64
N ILE A 35 -7.46 2.76 -1.06
CA ILE A 35 -7.35 1.51 -1.82
C ILE A 35 -8.46 0.56 -1.40
N THR A 36 -9.14 0.01 -2.40
CA THR A 36 -10.10 -1.08 -2.21
C THR A 36 -9.45 -2.35 -2.76
N LEU A 37 -9.36 -3.36 -1.92
CA LEU A 37 -8.81 -4.67 -2.28
C LEU A 37 -9.91 -5.69 -2.22
N LYS A 38 -9.96 -6.56 -3.22
CA LYS A 38 -10.83 -7.72 -3.18
C LYS A 38 -10.10 -8.87 -2.51
N ARG A 39 -10.84 -9.71 -1.82
CA ARG A 39 -10.31 -10.93 -1.22
C ARG A 39 -9.48 -11.70 -2.25
N GLY A 40 -8.31 -12.15 -1.85
CA GLY A 40 -7.40 -12.87 -2.73
C GLY A 40 -6.37 -11.99 -3.44
N PHE A 41 -6.48 -10.67 -3.31
CA PHE A 41 -5.41 -9.78 -3.77
C PHE A 41 -4.10 -10.20 -3.12
N SER A 42 -3.02 -10.25 -3.91
CA SER A 42 -1.70 -10.63 -3.43
C SER A 42 -0.65 -9.77 -4.10
N LEU A 43 0.23 -9.20 -3.30
CA LEU A 43 1.36 -8.42 -3.75
C LEU A 43 2.63 -9.11 -3.27
N PRO A 44 3.52 -9.52 -4.19
CA PRO A 44 4.75 -10.21 -3.80
C PRO A 44 5.68 -9.30 -3.01
N THR A 45 6.64 -9.92 -2.32
CA THR A 45 7.62 -9.18 -1.54
C THR A 45 8.37 -8.19 -2.41
N HIS A 46 8.40 -6.95 -1.96
CA HIS A 46 9.07 -5.84 -2.62
C HIS A 46 9.57 -4.87 -1.56
N ALA A 47 10.41 -3.94 -1.95
CA ALA A 47 10.91 -2.89 -1.06
C ALA A 47 10.94 -1.58 -1.80
N HIS A 48 10.76 -0.50 -1.08
CA HIS A 48 10.85 0.85 -1.63
C HIS A 48 11.38 1.81 -0.57
N GLU A 49 11.98 2.89 -1.02
CA GLU A 49 12.55 3.88 -0.10
C GLU A 49 11.49 4.67 0.66
N ASN A 50 10.28 4.74 0.14
CA ASN A 50 9.19 5.44 0.80
C ASN A 50 8.87 4.77 2.13
N GLU A 51 8.72 5.58 3.16
CA GLU A 51 8.10 5.12 4.40
C GLU A 51 6.62 4.95 4.15
N GLN A 52 6.02 3.90 4.69
CA GLN A 52 4.62 3.59 4.46
C GLN A 52 3.88 3.35 5.77
N PHE A 53 2.67 3.89 5.85
CA PHE A 53 1.70 3.55 6.90
C PHE A 53 0.45 3.02 6.22
N SER A 54 -0.02 1.85 6.64
CA SER A 54 -1.25 1.28 6.10
C SER A 54 -2.30 1.23 7.21
N CYS A 55 -3.36 2.01 7.02
CA CYS A 55 -4.46 2.12 7.98
C CYS A 55 -5.64 1.33 7.45
N VAL A 56 -5.92 0.17 8.02
CA VAL A 56 -7.05 -0.67 7.58
C VAL A 56 -8.33 -0.10 8.14
N LEU A 57 -9.25 0.30 7.25
CA LEU A 57 -10.55 0.83 7.64
C LEU A 57 -11.58 -0.27 7.77
N SER A 58 -11.52 -1.27 6.90
CA SER A 58 -12.38 -2.45 6.96
C SER A 58 -11.64 -3.62 6.33
N GLY A 59 -11.95 -4.84 6.74
CA GLY A 59 -11.33 -6.04 6.23
C GLY A 59 -10.08 -6.44 6.97
N LYS A 60 -9.21 -7.19 6.31
CA LYS A 60 -7.97 -7.72 6.90
C LYS A 60 -6.91 -7.90 5.84
N ILE A 61 -5.68 -7.49 6.15
CA ILE A 61 -4.51 -7.70 5.30
C ILE A 61 -3.47 -8.48 6.10
N ARG A 62 -2.88 -9.50 5.49
CA ARG A 62 -1.72 -10.18 6.05
C ARG A 62 -0.48 -9.67 5.34
N PHE A 63 0.44 -9.11 6.11
CA PHE A 63 1.73 -8.63 5.61
C PHE A 63 2.81 -9.66 5.92
N GLY A 64 3.65 -9.95 4.93
CA GLY A 64 4.91 -10.64 5.17
C GLY A 64 5.99 -9.57 5.36
N LEU A 65 6.80 -9.68 6.40
CA LEU A 65 7.77 -8.67 6.81
C LEU A 65 9.16 -9.26 6.82
N GLY A 66 10.03 -8.72 5.98
CA GLY A 66 11.40 -9.19 5.82
C GLY A 66 11.63 -9.85 4.47
N ALA A 67 12.89 -10.07 4.15
CA ALA A 67 13.26 -10.68 2.87
C ALA A 67 12.74 -12.12 2.78
N GLU A 68 12.37 -12.53 1.56
CA GLU A 68 11.99 -13.92 1.30
C GLU A 68 13.11 -14.85 1.74
N GLY A 69 12.73 -15.92 2.45
CA GLY A 69 13.70 -16.92 2.91
C GLY A 69 14.53 -16.51 4.11
N SER A 70 14.37 -15.29 4.60
CA SER A 70 15.09 -14.84 5.79
C SER A 70 14.52 -15.50 7.04
N ARG A 71 15.42 -15.84 7.97
CA ARG A 71 15.01 -16.36 9.28
C ARG A 71 14.19 -15.36 10.08
N ASP A 72 14.41 -14.07 9.82
CA ASP A 72 13.76 -13.00 10.56
C ASP A 72 12.42 -12.61 9.94
N ARG A 73 12.05 -13.23 8.82
CA ARG A 73 10.77 -12.95 8.20
C ARG A 73 9.63 -13.39 9.11
N ARG A 74 8.67 -12.51 9.29
CA ARG A 74 7.50 -12.77 10.11
C ARG A 74 6.26 -12.25 9.40
N GLU A 75 5.10 -12.61 9.91
CA GLU A 75 3.83 -12.14 9.39
C GLU A 75 3.12 -11.29 10.42
N ALA A 76 2.33 -10.32 9.93
CA ALA A 76 1.44 -9.52 10.76
C ALA A 76 0.11 -9.40 10.05
N THR A 77 -0.97 -9.66 10.75
CA THR A 77 -2.33 -9.46 10.24
C THR A 77 -2.88 -8.18 10.84
N VAL A 78 -3.32 -7.29 9.95
CA VAL A 78 -3.83 -5.97 10.32
C VAL A 78 -5.31 -5.92 9.95
N GLY A 79 -6.14 -5.66 10.94
CA GLY A 79 -7.60 -5.59 10.77
C GLY A 79 -8.14 -4.17 10.91
N ALA A 80 -9.46 -4.05 10.81
CA ALA A 80 -10.14 -2.77 10.87
C ALA A 80 -9.77 -2.00 12.14
N GLY A 81 -9.42 -0.73 11.98
CA GLY A 81 -9.03 0.14 13.07
C GLY A 81 -7.57 0.03 13.48
N GLU A 82 -6.78 -0.80 12.78
CA GLU A 82 -5.36 -0.96 13.07
C GLU A 82 -4.51 -0.32 11.98
N VAL A 83 -3.30 0.07 12.34
CA VAL A 83 -2.32 0.63 11.42
C VAL A 83 -1.00 -0.11 11.56
N ILE A 84 -0.35 -0.35 10.43
CA ILE A 84 1.01 -0.90 10.41
C ILE A 84 1.96 0.14 9.84
N HIS A 85 3.12 0.28 10.45
CA HIS A 85 4.21 1.12 9.96
C HIS A 85 5.25 0.23 9.28
N LEU A 86 5.52 0.53 8.02
CA LEU A 86 6.52 -0.15 7.21
C LEU A 86 7.68 0.81 7.00
N PRO A 87 8.81 0.62 7.70
CA PRO A 87 9.96 1.50 7.53
C PRO A 87 10.52 1.48 6.11
N SER A 88 11.22 2.54 5.76
CA SER A 88 11.92 2.67 4.49
C SER A 88 12.75 1.44 4.21
N ASN A 89 12.63 0.89 3.01
CA ASN A 89 13.39 -0.26 2.50
C ASN A 89 13.12 -1.61 3.18
N LEU A 90 12.14 -1.68 4.07
CA LEU A 90 11.76 -2.98 4.63
C LEU A 90 11.08 -3.82 3.56
N PRO A 91 11.62 -5.01 3.21
CA PRO A 91 10.93 -5.91 2.30
C PRO A 91 9.60 -6.35 2.90
N HIS A 92 8.54 -6.31 2.10
CA HIS A 92 7.23 -6.71 2.58
C HIS A 92 6.34 -7.19 1.44
N SER A 93 5.40 -8.04 1.78
CA SER A 93 4.34 -8.53 0.91
C SER A 93 3.00 -8.24 1.56
N ALA A 94 1.92 -8.35 0.78
CA ALA A 94 0.58 -8.13 1.30
C ALA A 94 -0.41 -9.08 0.64
N GLU A 95 -1.39 -9.53 1.41
CA GLU A 95 -2.46 -10.36 0.92
C GLU A 95 -3.77 -9.94 1.60
N ALA A 96 -4.81 -9.68 0.81
CA ALA A 96 -6.12 -9.36 1.35
C ALA A 96 -6.85 -10.66 1.71
N LEU A 97 -7.09 -10.85 3.00
CA LEU A 97 -7.79 -12.03 3.51
C LEU A 97 -9.31 -11.90 3.38
N GLU A 98 -9.78 -10.68 3.23
CA GLU A 98 -11.18 -10.30 3.02
C GLU A 98 -11.20 -9.12 2.07
N ASP A 99 -12.39 -8.75 1.58
CA ASP A 99 -12.56 -7.46 0.92
C ASP A 99 -12.16 -6.37 1.92
N THR A 100 -11.27 -5.48 1.49
CA THR A 100 -10.60 -4.55 2.40
C THR A 100 -10.60 -3.14 1.84
N VAL A 101 -10.77 -2.16 2.73
CA VAL A 101 -10.52 -0.75 2.44
C VAL A 101 -9.36 -0.31 3.32
N VAL A 102 -8.34 0.23 2.70
CA VAL A 102 -7.11 0.65 3.40
C VAL A 102 -6.67 2.02 2.89
N LEU A 103 -6.17 2.84 3.81
CA LEU A 103 -5.48 4.09 3.46
C LEU A 103 -3.99 3.83 3.59
N ASP A 104 -3.28 3.96 2.47
CA ASP A 104 -1.81 3.86 2.46
C ASP A 104 -1.23 5.26 2.36
N ILE A 105 -0.35 5.59 3.29
CA ILE A 105 0.37 6.86 3.33
C ILE A 105 1.82 6.58 3.01
N PHE A 106 2.36 7.31 2.03
CA PHE A 106 3.74 7.18 1.59
C PHE A 106 4.46 8.51 1.71
N SER A 107 5.68 8.48 2.20
CA SER A 107 6.55 9.66 2.25
C SER A 107 7.98 9.26 1.88
N PRO A 108 8.56 9.86 0.82
CA PRO A 108 7.97 10.82 -0.10
C PRO A 108 6.94 10.18 -1.02
N PRO A 109 6.15 10.97 -1.74
CA PRO A 109 5.22 10.42 -2.72
C PRO A 109 5.97 9.79 -3.90
N SER A 110 5.37 8.76 -4.47
CA SER A 110 5.93 8.10 -5.64
C SER A 110 4.82 7.37 -6.36
N ALA A 111 4.82 7.42 -7.68
CA ALA A 111 3.88 6.64 -8.48
C ALA A 111 4.21 5.15 -8.44
N GLY A 112 5.46 4.80 -8.11
CA GLY A 112 5.95 3.44 -8.18
C GLY A 112 6.16 2.76 -6.84
N THR A 113 5.31 2.99 -5.85
CA THR A 113 5.49 2.50 -4.48
C THR A 113 5.28 0.99 -4.30
N GLY A 114 5.51 0.19 -5.33
CA GLY A 114 5.46 -1.27 -5.27
C GLY A 114 4.24 -1.85 -5.95
N ILE A 115 3.12 -1.15 -5.91
CA ILE A 115 1.86 -1.66 -6.46
C ILE A 115 1.89 -1.67 -7.99
N ASP A 116 2.35 -0.58 -8.59
CA ASP A 116 2.45 -0.41 -10.04
C ASP A 116 3.90 -0.33 -10.51
N LYS A 117 4.81 -0.77 -9.67
CA LYS A 117 6.22 -0.79 -10.00
C LYS A 117 6.46 -1.83 -11.09
N LYS A 118 6.96 -1.38 -12.22
CA LYS A 118 7.39 -2.31 -13.25
C LYS A 118 8.49 -3.19 -12.67
N PRO A 119 8.56 -4.48 -13.08
CA PRO A 119 9.71 -5.31 -12.72
C PRO A 119 10.97 -4.50 -12.99
N PRO A 120 12.00 -4.62 -12.16
CA PRO A 120 13.22 -3.88 -12.39
C PRO A 120 13.59 -4.13 -13.82
N ALA A 121 13.46 -3.06 -14.60
CA ALA A 121 13.95 -3.12 -15.93
C ALA A 121 15.38 -3.59 -15.80
N THR A 122 15.75 -4.42 -16.69
CA THR A 122 17.13 -4.81 -16.79
C THR A 122 17.93 -3.56 -17.08
N HIS A 123 18.26 -2.86 -16.08
CA HIS A 123 19.16 -1.72 -16.21
C HIS A 123 20.11 -1.70 -15.06
#